data_d46a17df7b258c1d1bdc30fe7dff1fd4
#
_entry.id   d46a17df7b258c1d1bdc30fe7dff1fd4
#
_cell.length_a   1.000
_cell.length_b   1.000
_cell.length_c   1.000
_cell.angle_alpha   90.00
_cell.angle_beta   90.00
_cell.angle_gamma   90.00
#
_symmetry.space_group_name_H-M   'P 1'
#
loop_
_entity.id
_entity.type
_entity.pdbx_description
1 polymer ?
#
loop_
_entity_poly.entity_id
_entity_poly.type
_entity_poly.pdbx_seq_one_letter_code
_entity_poly.pdbx_strand_id
1 'polypeptide(L)' 'MKLKMPKDKFLGAVQVGNDGCIMMPEEVLEMFALKPGDRVTVLADKKKGIAIRRELL' A
#
# COMPACT_ATOMS: atom_id res chain seq x y z
N MET A 1 25.89 3.16 0.67
CA MET A 1 25.33 2.80 -0.64
C MET A 1 23.82 2.67 -0.54
N LYS A 2 23.12 3.36 -1.39
CA LYS A 2 21.67 3.27 -1.41
C LYS A 2 21.23 2.09 -2.27
N LEU A 3 20.35 1.28 -1.70
CA LEU A 3 19.71 0.23 -2.47
C LEU A 3 18.60 0.86 -3.30
N LYS A 4 18.66 0.68 -4.60
CA LYS A 4 17.56 1.10 -5.46
C LYS A 4 16.51 0.01 -5.48
N MET A 5 15.30 0.36 -5.12
CA MET A 5 14.19 -0.56 -5.26
C MET A 5 13.64 -0.52 -6.67
N PRO A 6 13.27 -1.68 -7.21
CA PRO A 6 12.60 -1.69 -8.52
C PRO A 6 11.32 -0.87 -8.47
N LYS A 7 10.96 -0.25 -9.60
CA LYS A 7 9.76 0.58 -9.67
C LYS A 7 8.47 -0.21 -9.49
N ASP A 8 8.53 -1.52 -9.67
CA ASP A 8 7.36 -2.38 -9.56
C ASP A 8 7.26 -3.12 -8.24
N LYS A 9 8.11 -2.76 -7.26
CA LYS A 9 8.10 -3.40 -5.95
C LYS A 9 8.34 -2.39 -4.86
N PHE A 10 7.77 -2.66 -3.72
CA PHE A 10 7.98 -1.85 -2.53
C PHE A 10 8.13 -2.77 -1.32
N LEU A 11 9.13 -2.49 -0.52
CA LEU A 11 9.31 -3.16 0.77
C LEU A 11 9.54 -2.09 1.82
N GLY A 12 8.68 -2.03 2.80
CA GLY A 12 8.81 -1.07 3.87
C GLY A 12 7.81 -1.38 4.96
N ALA A 13 7.78 -0.52 5.96
CA ALA A 13 6.86 -0.68 7.08
C ALA A 13 6.14 0.64 7.31
N VAL A 14 4.88 0.54 7.71
CA VAL A 14 4.09 1.69 8.11
C VAL A 14 3.49 1.40 9.48
N GLN A 15 3.21 2.44 10.22
CA GLN A 15 2.63 2.31 11.54
C GLN A 15 1.13 2.54 11.46
N VAL A 16 0.37 1.68 12.15
CA VAL A 16 -1.06 1.89 12.28
C VAL A 16 -1.28 3.00 13.30
N GLY A 17 -2.02 4.02 12.90
CA GLY A 17 -2.32 5.13 13.79
C GLY A 17 -3.34 4.76 14.87
N ASN A 18 -3.52 5.66 15.82
CA ASN A 18 -4.45 5.44 16.93
C ASN A 18 -5.89 5.31 16.46
N ASP A 19 -6.19 5.87 15.31
CA ASP A 19 -7.53 5.79 14.70
C ASP A 19 -7.70 4.57 13.80
N GLY A 20 -6.68 3.70 13.74
CA GLY A 20 -6.72 2.52 12.89
C GLY A 20 -6.32 2.78 11.45
N CYS A 21 -5.90 3.98 11.12
CA CYS A 21 -5.52 4.32 9.75
C CYS A 21 -4.02 4.17 9.54
N ILE A 22 -3.65 3.88 8.32
CA ILE A 22 -2.24 3.91 7.92
C ILE A 22 -2.08 4.90 6.78
N MET A 23 -0.88 5.48 6.67
CA MET A 23 -0.56 6.34 5.55
C MET A 23 0.11 5.50 4.47
N MET A 24 -0.51 5.47 3.30
CA MET A 24 0.05 4.74 2.17
C MET A 24 1.35 5.42 1.72
N PRO A 25 2.45 4.68 1.60
CA PRO A 25 3.69 5.28 1.12
C PRO A 25 3.54 5.87 -0.28
N GLU A 26 4.22 6.97 -0.50
CA GLU A 26 4.14 7.68 -1.78
C GLU A 26 4.54 6.82 -2.96
N GLU A 27 5.56 6.00 -2.76
CA GLU A 27 6.03 5.08 -3.80
C GLU A 27 4.94 4.10 -4.23
N VAL A 28 4.13 3.65 -3.25
CA VAL A 28 3.03 2.73 -3.55
C VAL A 28 1.92 3.45 -4.31
N LEU A 29 1.62 4.69 -3.92
CA LEU A 29 0.63 5.48 -4.63
C LEU A 29 1.01 5.67 -6.09
N GLU A 30 2.29 5.97 -6.34
CA GLU A 30 2.78 6.14 -7.70
C GLU A 30 2.75 4.85 -8.50
N MET A 31 3.11 3.75 -7.85
CA MET A 31 3.14 2.44 -8.48
C MET A 31 1.80 2.06 -9.10
N PHE A 32 0.72 2.39 -8.42
CA PHE A 32 -0.62 2.03 -8.85
C PHE A 32 -1.42 3.23 -9.35
N ALA A 33 -0.77 4.38 -9.54
CA ALA A 33 -1.42 5.61 -9.99
C ALA A 33 -2.64 5.97 -9.14
N LEU A 34 -2.51 5.79 -7.85
CA LEU A 34 -3.58 6.10 -6.90
C LEU A 34 -3.56 7.58 -6.57
N LYS A 35 -4.74 8.16 -6.47
CA LYS A 35 -4.93 9.57 -6.16
C LYS A 35 -5.83 9.71 -4.94
N PRO A 36 -5.77 10.84 -4.24
CA PRO A 36 -6.70 11.09 -3.13
C PRO A 36 -8.15 10.88 -3.58
N GLY A 37 -8.90 10.16 -2.78
CA GLY A 37 -10.27 9.83 -3.10
C GLY A 37 -10.47 8.53 -3.85
N ASP A 38 -9.41 7.93 -4.37
CA ASP A 38 -9.51 6.63 -5.01
C ASP A 38 -9.83 5.55 -3.99
N ARG A 39 -10.49 4.50 -4.46
CA ARG A 39 -10.85 3.38 -3.61
C ARG A 39 -9.93 2.20 -3.88
N VAL A 40 -9.64 1.48 -2.82
CA VAL A 40 -8.85 0.25 -2.92
C VAL A 40 -9.63 -0.89 -2.28
N THR A 41 -9.34 -2.10 -2.72
CA THR A 41 -9.91 -3.29 -2.13
C THR A 41 -8.92 -3.85 -1.12
N VAL A 42 -9.39 -4.09 0.09
CA VAL A 42 -8.55 -4.67 1.13
C VAL A 42 -8.97 -6.12 1.33
N LEU A 43 -8.00 -7.01 1.23
CA LEU A 43 -8.19 -8.43 1.49
C LEU A 43 -7.45 -8.77 2.76
N ALA A 44 -8.10 -9.47 3.66
CA ALA A 44 -7.47 -9.85 4.91
C ALA A 44 -7.74 -11.32 5.20
N ASP A 45 -6.68 -12.03 5.52
CA ASP A 45 -6.74 -13.43 5.92
C ASP A 45 -5.83 -13.58 7.12
N LYS A 46 -6.37 -14.08 8.20
CA LYS A 46 -5.62 -14.17 9.45
C LYS A 46 -4.33 -14.94 9.31
N LYS A 47 -4.32 -15.95 8.44
CA LYS A 47 -3.14 -16.77 8.22
C LYS A 47 -2.22 -16.20 7.14
N LYS A 48 -2.79 -15.58 6.12
CA LYS A 48 -2.01 -15.11 4.97
C LYS A 48 -1.62 -13.65 5.07
N GLY A 49 -2.34 -12.86 5.88
CA GLY A 49 -2.03 -11.45 6.05
C GLY A 49 -3.00 -10.55 5.31
N ILE A 50 -2.53 -9.35 5.03
CA ILE A 50 -3.34 -8.30 4.41
C ILE A 50 -2.77 -7.99 3.04
N ALA A 51 -3.67 -7.84 2.07
CA ALA A 51 -3.31 -7.38 0.74
C ALA A 51 -4.22 -6.21 0.36
N ILE A 52 -3.65 -5.25 -0.35
CA ILE A 52 -4.40 -4.09 -0.84
C ILE A 52 -4.29 -4.08 -2.35
N ARG A 53 -5.43 -3.95 -3.01
CA ARG A 53 -5.48 -3.95 -4.46
C ARG A 53 -6.21 -2.71 -4.96
N ARG A 54 -5.78 -2.22 -6.11
CA ARG A 54 -6.50 -1.16 -6.77
C ARG A 54 -7.89 -1.68 -7.17
N GLU A 55 -8.91 -0.87 -6.89
CA GLU A 55 -10.25 -1.24 -7.29
C GLU A 55 -10.38 -1.11 -8.81
N LEU A 56 -10.77 -2.21 -9.44
CA LEU A 56 -11.02 -2.23 -10.88
C LEU A 56 -12.53 -2.16 -11.12
N LEU A 57 -12.96 -1.19 -11.90
CA LEU A 57 -14.35 -1.04 -12.29
C LEU A 57 -14.55 -1.57 -13.70
#